data_c1dbb3111fd4d5c77f9b1ca80d75f05a
#
_entry.id   c1dbb3111fd4d5c77f9b1ca80d75f05a
#
_cell.length_a   1.000
_cell.length_b   1.000
_cell.length_c   1.000
_cell.angle_alpha   90.00
_cell.angle_beta   90.00
_cell.angle_gamma   90.00
#
_symmetry.space_group_name_H-M   'P 1'
#
loop_
_entity.id
_entity.type
_entity.pdbx_description
1 polymer ?
#
loop_
_entity_poly.entity_id
_entity_poly.type
_entity_poly.pdbx_seq_one_letter_code
_entity_poly.pdbx_strand_id
1 'polypeptide(L)'
;MDLTKEIERLKKEKNAVILAHYYQNPEVQELADYVGDSYYLSEIGKNSEAQIIVYCGVQFMAESAKILSPEKTVLFPAYTCAPCCMENQANEKLILEKIKQYPNAKVVTYINSSSGVKAASDAVCTSASALAVVNNIEADEILFVPDKNLASWVQEQTTKKIIPYEGCCNIHDRVKPEDLQEALDKNGPMKILAHPECRPSVRSMADFVGSTAGILKAIGDIDAEKYLIVTEKGIAHEIGKRY
;
A
#
# COMPACT_ATOMS: atom_id res chain seq x y z
N MET A 1 10.09 26.30 21.31
CA MET A 1 10.33 26.42 19.87
C MET A 1 9.13 25.81 19.17
N ASP A 2 8.52 26.50 18.26
CA ASP A 2 7.39 25.98 17.47
C ASP A 2 7.95 25.07 16.38
N LEU A 3 7.82 23.76 16.58
CA LEU A 3 8.40 22.74 15.68
C LEU A 3 7.82 22.83 14.26
N THR A 4 6.55 23.16 14.11
CA THR A 4 5.91 23.31 12.81
C THR A 4 6.56 24.41 11.99
N LYS A 5 6.76 25.59 12.60
CA LYS A 5 7.44 26.70 11.94
C LYS A 5 8.89 26.38 11.58
N GLU A 6 9.58 25.63 12.42
CA GLU A 6 10.97 25.23 12.16
C GLU A 6 11.05 24.20 11.01
N ILE A 7 10.12 23.25 10.94
CA ILE A 7 10.02 22.30 9.83
C ILE A 7 9.76 23.05 8.51
N GLU A 8 8.81 23.99 8.50
CA GLU A 8 8.51 24.80 7.32
C GLU A 8 9.71 25.67 6.86
N ARG A 9 10.46 26.20 7.81
CA ARG A 9 11.69 26.93 7.51
C ARG A 9 12.73 26.02 6.85
N LEU A 10 12.98 24.85 7.44
CA LEU A 10 13.96 23.87 6.95
C LEU A 10 13.56 23.29 5.59
N LYS A 11 12.28 23.02 5.36
CA LYS A 11 11.77 22.58 4.04
C LYS A 11 12.21 23.55 2.93
N LYS A 12 11.97 24.84 3.14
CA LYS A 12 12.33 25.90 2.17
C LYS A 12 13.85 26.03 2.02
N GLU A 13 14.57 26.10 3.13
CA GLU A 13 16.04 26.25 3.12
C GLU A 13 16.75 25.09 2.42
N LYS A 14 16.26 23.87 2.61
CA LYS A 14 16.88 22.64 2.08
C LYS A 14 16.31 22.19 0.75
N ASN A 15 15.36 22.89 0.17
CA ASN A 15 14.62 22.47 -1.02
C ASN A 15 14.08 21.03 -0.83
N ALA A 16 13.31 20.83 0.25
CA ALA A 16 12.79 19.54 0.67
C ALA A 16 11.27 19.46 0.51
N VAL A 17 10.78 18.28 0.19
CA VAL A 17 9.34 17.91 0.18
C VAL A 17 9.07 16.82 1.20
N ILE A 18 7.98 16.92 1.94
CA ILE A 18 7.53 15.90 2.90
C ILE A 18 6.38 15.12 2.26
N LEU A 19 6.57 13.82 2.12
CA LEU A 19 5.57 12.88 1.62
C LEU A 19 5.10 11.99 2.79
N ALA A 20 3.79 11.92 3.05
CA ALA A 20 3.24 11.10 4.12
C ALA A 20 2.20 10.11 3.59
N HIS A 21 2.30 8.85 4.02
CA HIS A 21 1.29 7.85 3.71
C HIS A 21 0.02 8.11 4.53
N TYR A 22 -1.15 7.79 3.98
CA TYR A 22 -2.46 7.89 4.65
C TYR A 22 -2.54 7.22 6.03
N TYR A 23 -1.65 6.27 6.31
CA TYR A 23 -1.61 5.54 7.59
C TYR A 23 -0.73 6.20 8.65
N GLN A 24 -0.17 7.36 8.36
CA GLN A 24 0.58 8.15 9.36
C GLN A 24 -0.38 8.81 10.36
N ASN A 25 0.17 9.17 11.53
CA ASN A 25 -0.58 9.93 12.51
C ASN A 25 -1.04 11.29 11.93
N PRO A 26 -2.19 11.83 12.38
CA PRO A 26 -2.72 13.09 11.88
C PRO A 26 -1.72 14.23 11.88
N GLU A 27 -0.92 14.37 12.93
CA GLU A 27 0.07 15.44 13.08
C GLU A 27 1.16 15.37 12.00
N VAL A 28 1.51 14.16 11.54
CA VAL A 28 2.47 13.95 10.46
C VAL A 28 1.81 14.25 9.10
N GLN A 29 0.57 13.84 8.92
CA GLN A 29 -0.20 14.15 7.71
C GLN A 29 -0.37 15.66 7.51
N GLU A 30 -0.62 16.42 8.60
CA GLU A 30 -0.77 17.88 8.55
C GLU A 30 0.53 18.63 8.20
N LEU A 31 1.69 18.06 8.48
CA LEU A 31 3.00 18.63 8.13
C LEU A 31 3.46 18.28 6.70
N ALA A 32 2.81 17.30 6.08
CA ALA A 32 3.20 16.82 4.77
C ALA A 32 2.74 17.75 3.65
N ASP A 33 3.56 17.89 2.62
CA ASP A 33 3.19 18.58 1.38
C ASP A 33 2.21 17.74 0.56
N TYR A 34 2.37 16.41 0.62
CA TYR A 34 1.50 15.46 -0.07
C TYR A 34 1.18 14.28 0.83
N VAL A 35 -0.09 13.94 0.91
CA VAL A 35 -0.60 12.75 1.62
C VAL A 35 -1.22 11.81 0.59
N GLY A 36 -0.85 10.54 0.60
CA GLY A 36 -1.28 9.61 -0.42
C GLY A 36 -1.02 8.14 -0.09
N ASP A 37 -1.37 7.27 -1.04
CA ASP A 37 -0.94 5.87 -1.04
C ASP A 37 0.46 5.71 -1.66
N SER A 38 0.98 4.48 -1.64
CA SER A 38 2.33 4.19 -2.13
C SER A 38 2.53 4.54 -3.61
N TYR A 39 1.49 4.36 -4.44
CA TYR A 39 1.58 4.65 -5.87
C TYR A 39 1.67 6.17 -6.11
N TYR A 40 0.68 6.91 -5.59
CA TYR A 40 0.62 8.36 -5.72
C TYR A 40 1.89 9.05 -5.21
N LEU A 41 2.35 8.67 -4.02
CA LEU A 41 3.55 9.28 -3.42
C LEU A 41 4.83 8.95 -4.21
N SER A 42 4.91 7.77 -4.84
CA SER A 42 6.03 7.42 -5.71
C SER A 42 6.08 8.31 -6.96
N GLU A 43 4.93 8.58 -7.58
CA GLU A 43 4.83 9.50 -8.72
C GLU A 43 5.19 10.94 -8.32
N ILE A 44 4.68 11.42 -7.19
CA ILE A 44 5.02 12.75 -6.67
C ILE A 44 6.52 12.85 -6.38
N GLY A 45 7.11 11.89 -5.68
CA GLY A 45 8.54 11.90 -5.36
C GLY A 45 9.42 11.95 -6.61
N LYS A 46 9.08 11.16 -7.64
CA LYS A 46 9.77 11.13 -8.92
C LYS A 46 9.69 12.46 -9.65
N ASN A 47 8.49 13.06 -9.72
CA ASN A 47 8.23 14.27 -10.51
C ASN A 47 8.51 15.59 -9.75
N SER A 48 8.77 15.54 -8.46
CA SER A 48 9.09 16.73 -7.64
C SER A 48 10.40 17.38 -8.06
N GLU A 49 10.47 18.69 -8.03
CA GLU A 49 11.70 19.47 -8.22
C GLU A 49 12.58 19.54 -6.96
N ALA A 50 12.06 19.06 -5.81
CA ALA A 50 12.81 19.05 -4.57
C ALA A 50 14.03 18.12 -4.65
N GLN A 51 15.13 18.55 -4.03
CA GLN A 51 16.38 17.77 -3.94
C GLN A 51 16.35 16.76 -2.80
N ILE A 52 15.51 17.01 -1.79
CA ILE A 52 15.36 16.17 -0.61
C ILE A 52 13.91 15.73 -0.50
N ILE A 53 13.70 14.42 -0.37
CA ILE A 53 12.39 13.82 -0.05
C ILE A 53 12.45 13.34 1.40
N VAL A 54 11.60 13.87 2.26
CA VAL A 54 11.37 13.34 3.61
C VAL A 54 10.17 12.40 3.53
N TYR A 55 10.40 11.09 3.63
CA TYR A 55 9.35 10.09 3.44
C TYR A 55 8.81 9.58 4.77
N CYS A 56 7.60 9.99 5.14
CA CYS A 56 6.88 9.56 6.33
C CYS A 56 5.96 8.37 5.97
N GLY A 57 6.43 7.17 6.25
CA GLY A 57 5.75 5.91 5.90
C GLY A 57 6.46 4.72 6.53
N VAL A 58 6.60 3.63 5.78
CA VAL A 58 7.41 2.46 6.14
C VAL A 58 8.63 2.36 5.24
N GLN A 59 9.62 1.58 5.64
CA GLN A 59 10.94 1.54 5.04
C GLN A 59 10.92 1.29 3.52
N PHE A 60 10.18 0.30 3.05
CA PHE A 60 10.13 -0.02 1.61
C PHE A 60 9.65 1.13 0.73
N MET A 61 8.85 2.07 1.29
CA MET A 61 8.39 3.26 0.56
C MET A 61 9.54 4.24 0.34
N ALA A 62 10.35 4.50 1.37
CA ALA A 62 11.53 5.34 1.25
C ALA A 62 12.57 4.72 0.30
N GLU A 63 12.78 3.40 0.36
CA GLU A 63 13.62 2.65 -0.59
C GLU A 63 13.10 2.79 -2.02
N SER A 64 11.80 2.65 -2.23
CA SER A 64 11.18 2.80 -3.55
C SER A 64 11.31 4.21 -4.09
N ALA A 65 11.13 5.23 -3.25
CA ALA A 65 11.37 6.62 -3.62
C ALA A 65 12.84 6.86 -4.04
N LYS A 66 13.79 6.24 -3.34
CA LYS A 66 15.22 6.32 -3.69
C LYS A 66 15.55 5.61 -5.00
N ILE A 67 14.94 4.45 -5.26
CA ILE A 67 15.11 3.71 -6.52
C ILE A 67 14.59 4.53 -7.71
N LEU A 68 13.43 5.18 -7.55
CA LEU A 68 12.79 5.98 -8.60
C LEU A 68 13.43 7.36 -8.80
N SER A 69 14.18 7.86 -7.82
CA SER A 69 14.84 9.17 -7.82
C SER A 69 16.27 9.03 -7.27
N PRO A 70 17.16 8.33 -8.00
CA PRO A 70 18.51 8.01 -7.51
C PRO A 70 19.39 9.24 -7.28
N GLU A 71 19.09 10.35 -7.94
CA GLU A 71 19.79 11.62 -7.79
C GLU A 71 19.39 12.38 -6.52
N LYS A 72 18.20 12.11 -5.96
CA LYS A 72 17.68 12.83 -4.80
C LYS A 72 18.16 12.22 -3.48
N THR A 73 18.23 13.04 -2.44
CA THR A 73 18.40 12.56 -1.06
C THR A 73 17.04 12.16 -0.51
N VAL A 74 16.88 10.89 -0.11
CA VAL A 74 15.68 10.41 0.56
C VAL A 74 15.98 10.21 2.04
N LEU A 75 15.26 10.92 2.88
CA LEU A 75 15.34 10.82 4.34
C LEU A 75 14.14 10.05 4.87
N PHE A 76 14.40 9.08 5.72
CA PHE A 76 13.40 8.28 6.41
C PHE A 76 13.45 8.57 7.91
N PRO A 77 12.53 9.40 8.45
CA PRO A 77 12.59 9.88 9.84
C PRO A 77 12.05 8.82 10.82
N ALA A 78 12.75 7.68 10.95
CA ALA A 78 12.44 6.66 11.93
C ALA A 78 13.59 6.47 12.90
N TYR A 79 13.31 6.48 14.20
CA TYR A 79 14.32 6.19 15.24
C TYR A 79 14.76 4.74 15.25
N THR A 80 13.88 3.85 14.81
CA THR A 80 14.12 2.43 14.60
C THR A 80 13.65 2.06 13.22
N CYS A 81 14.21 1.01 12.64
CA CYS A 81 13.68 0.45 11.42
C CYS A 81 12.17 0.19 11.59
N ALA A 82 11.34 0.79 10.74
CA ALA A 82 9.90 0.59 10.71
C ALA A 82 9.53 -0.23 9.46
N PRO A 83 9.81 -1.55 9.45
CA PRO A 83 9.48 -2.40 8.32
C PRO A 83 7.98 -2.64 8.27
N CYS A 84 7.45 -2.79 7.07
CA CYS A 84 6.15 -3.42 6.90
C CYS A 84 6.25 -4.90 7.32
N CYS A 85 5.21 -5.43 7.99
CA CYS A 85 5.20 -6.84 8.41
C CYS A 85 5.38 -7.82 7.23
N MET A 86 4.96 -7.45 6.03
CA MET A 86 5.13 -8.25 4.81
C MET A 86 6.57 -8.26 4.30
N GLU A 87 7.31 -7.17 4.50
CA GLU A 87 8.68 -7.00 4.03
C GLU A 87 9.61 -8.11 4.56
N ASN A 88 9.35 -8.58 5.78
CA ASN A 88 10.12 -9.64 6.43
C ASN A 88 9.62 -11.07 6.11
N GLN A 89 8.50 -11.21 5.40
CA GLN A 89 7.92 -12.53 5.08
C GLN A 89 8.50 -13.13 3.79
N ALA A 90 9.13 -12.31 2.96
CA ALA A 90 9.83 -12.75 1.76
C ALA A 90 11.25 -12.16 1.74
N ASN A 91 12.21 -12.94 1.24
CA ASN A 91 13.55 -12.45 0.95
C ASN A 91 14.02 -12.98 -0.40
N GLU A 92 15.06 -12.37 -0.94
CA GLU A 92 15.60 -12.70 -2.27
C GLU A 92 15.88 -14.19 -2.44
N LYS A 93 16.52 -14.83 -1.46
CA LYS A 93 16.86 -16.26 -1.52
C LYS A 93 15.61 -17.14 -1.66
N LEU A 94 14.59 -16.89 -0.84
CA LEU A 94 13.34 -17.65 -0.90
C LEU A 94 12.60 -17.45 -2.23
N ILE A 95 12.64 -16.23 -2.77
CA ILE A 95 12.03 -15.94 -4.07
C ILE A 95 12.76 -16.67 -5.18
N LEU A 96 14.09 -16.66 -5.20
CA LEU A 96 14.90 -17.39 -6.17
C LEU A 96 14.68 -18.92 -6.09
N GLU A 97 14.43 -19.46 -4.89
CA GLU A 97 14.05 -20.86 -4.71
C GLU A 97 12.64 -21.15 -5.28
N LYS A 98 11.69 -20.24 -5.07
CA LYS A 98 10.33 -20.37 -5.64
C LYS A 98 10.34 -20.27 -7.17
N ILE A 99 11.10 -19.36 -7.76
CA ILE A 99 11.26 -19.23 -9.22
C ILE A 99 11.70 -20.56 -9.84
N LYS A 100 12.61 -21.31 -9.19
CA LYS A 100 13.04 -22.63 -9.68
C LYS A 100 11.91 -23.67 -9.70
N GLN A 101 10.91 -23.53 -8.82
CA GLN A 101 9.74 -24.42 -8.78
C GLN A 101 8.71 -24.07 -9.86
N TYR A 102 8.72 -22.84 -10.35
CA TYR A 102 7.79 -22.32 -11.35
C TYR A 102 8.53 -21.63 -12.50
N PRO A 103 9.31 -22.37 -13.31
CA PRO A 103 10.24 -21.80 -14.29
C PRO A 103 9.56 -21.05 -15.44
N ASN A 104 8.27 -21.25 -15.66
CA ASN A 104 7.48 -20.56 -16.67
C ASN A 104 6.74 -19.33 -16.11
N ALA A 105 6.71 -19.13 -14.79
CA ALA A 105 6.03 -18.02 -14.18
C ALA A 105 6.89 -16.75 -14.20
N LYS A 106 6.26 -15.61 -14.48
CA LYS A 106 6.83 -14.29 -14.22
C LYS A 106 6.56 -13.87 -12.78
N VAL A 107 7.51 -13.19 -12.17
CA VAL A 107 7.41 -12.73 -10.79
C VAL A 107 6.85 -11.32 -10.75
N VAL A 108 5.68 -11.16 -10.17
CA VAL A 108 5.10 -9.85 -9.86
C VAL A 108 5.17 -9.63 -8.35
N THR A 109 5.90 -8.60 -7.96
CA THR A 109 6.08 -8.27 -6.55
C THR A 109 5.25 -7.07 -6.14
N TYR A 110 4.46 -7.26 -5.09
CA TYR A 110 3.81 -6.16 -4.41
C TYR A 110 4.86 -5.28 -3.73
N ILE A 111 4.72 -3.95 -3.87
CA ILE A 111 5.71 -2.96 -3.45
C ILE A 111 6.11 -3.08 -1.95
N ASN A 112 5.24 -3.70 -1.13
CA ASN A 112 5.48 -3.97 0.29
C ASN A 112 6.51 -5.10 0.51
N SER A 113 7.64 -4.96 -0.12
CA SER A 113 8.76 -5.92 -0.15
C SER A 113 10.09 -5.19 -0.09
N SER A 114 11.13 -5.88 0.35
CA SER A 114 12.48 -5.33 0.35
C SER A 114 13.01 -5.06 -1.08
N SER A 115 14.01 -4.20 -1.19
CA SER A 115 14.68 -3.92 -2.47
C SER A 115 15.28 -5.18 -3.11
N GLY A 116 15.79 -6.14 -2.33
CA GLY A 116 16.30 -7.42 -2.83
C GLY A 116 15.20 -8.27 -3.49
N VAL A 117 14.01 -8.35 -2.91
CA VAL A 117 12.86 -9.06 -3.51
C VAL A 117 12.42 -8.37 -4.81
N LYS A 118 12.36 -7.04 -4.82
CA LYS A 118 12.04 -6.26 -6.02
C LYS A 118 13.04 -6.50 -7.15
N ALA A 119 14.33 -6.57 -6.83
CA ALA A 119 15.39 -6.82 -7.81
C ALA A 119 15.33 -8.24 -8.42
N ALA A 120 14.76 -9.22 -7.71
CA ALA A 120 14.55 -10.58 -8.19
C ALA A 120 13.25 -10.76 -8.99
N SER A 121 12.50 -9.68 -9.24
CA SER A 121 11.16 -9.72 -9.83
C SER A 121 11.14 -9.15 -11.26
N ASP A 122 10.20 -9.61 -12.08
CA ASP A 122 9.99 -9.11 -13.44
C ASP A 122 9.21 -7.77 -13.43
N ALA A 123 8.32 -7.59 -12.44
CA ALA A 123 7.56 -6.36 -12.27
C ALA A 123 7.21 -6.10 -10.81
N VAL A 124 6.96 -4.82 -10.48
CA VAL A 124 6.51 -4.37 -9.16
C VAL A 124 5.15 -3.69 -9.32
N CYS A 125 4.24 -3.97 -8.40
CA CYS A 125 2.90 -3.37 -8.39
C CYS A 125 2.54 -2.80 -7.02
N THR A 126 1.50 -1.97 -6.98
CA THR A 126 0.79 -1.56 -5.77
C THR A 126 -0.59 -2.21 -5.74
N SER A 127 -1.34 -2.09 -4.64
CA SER A 127 -2.74 -2.55 -4.62
C SER A 127 -3.62 -1.85 -5.67
N ALA A 128 -3.29 -0.62 -6.05
CA ALA A 128 -3.99 0.12 -7.09
C ALA A 128 -3.65 -0.37 -8.52
N SER A 129 -2.45 -0.90 -8.75
CA SER A 129 -1.95 -1.27 -10.08
C SER A 129 -1.82 -2.78 -10.30
N ALA A 130 -2.03 -3.61 -9.28
CA ALA A 130 -1.76 -5.06 -9.33
C ALA A 130 -2.43 -5.76 -10.51
N LEU A 131 -3.74 -5.53 -10.70
CA LEU A 131 -4.49 -6.14 -11.80
C LEU A 131 -3.98 -5.67 -13.18
N ALA A 132 -3.69 -4.38 -13.32
CA ALA A 132 -3.16 -3.82 -14.57
C ALA A 132 -1.77 -4.40 -14.90
N VAL A 133 -0.86 -4.47 -13.91
CA VAL A 133 0.48 -5.05 -14.09
C VAL A 133 0.38 -6.52 -14.48
N VAL A 134 -0.42 -7.32 -13.76
CA VAL A 134 -0.61 -8.74 -14.05
C VAL A 134 -1.17 -8.96 -15.46
N ASN A 135 -2.16 -8.18 -15.87
CA ASN A 135 -2.78 -8.36 -17.19
C ASN A 135 -1.85 -7.95 -18.35
N ASN A 136 -0.95 -6.99 -18.13
CA ASN A 136 -0.04 -6.49 -19.17
C ASN A 136 1.31 -7.23 -19.25
N ILE A 137 1.70 -8.03 -18.25
CA ILE A 137 2.93 -8.81 -18.33
C ILE A 137 2.76 -10.01 -19.28
N GLU A 138 3.74 -10.27 -20.14
CA GLU A 138 3.69 -11.37 -21.13
C GLU A 138 4.01 -12.71 -20.45
N ALA A 139 3.04 -13.31 -19.80
CA ALA A 139 3.06 -14.66 -19.22
C ALA A 139 1.67 -15.15 -18.87
N ASP A 140 1.46 -16.46 -18.89
CA ASP A 140 0.22 -17.12 -18.48
C ASP A 140 0.21 -17.46 -17.00
N GLU A 141 1.38 -17.63 -16.39
CA GLU A 141 1.56 -17.95 -14.98
C GLU A 141 2.33 -16.81 -14.27
N ILE A 142 1.83 -16.38 -13.12
CA ILE A 142 2.40 -15.29 -12.32
C ILE A 142 2.66 -15.77 -10.90
N LEU A 143 3.92 -15.76 -10.47
CA LEU A 143 4.28 -15.88 -9.06
C LEU A 143 4.07 -14.52 -8.40
N PHE A 144 3.02 -14.39 -7.59
CA PHE A 144 2.65 -13.13 -6.93
C PHE A 144 3.17 -13.10 -5.49
N VAL A 145 4.00 -12.10 -5.18
CA VAL A 145 4.75 -11.98 -3.92
C VAL A 145 4.47 -10.64 -3.27
N PRO A 146 4.41 -10.53 -1.93
CA PRO A 146 4.37 -11.57 -0.93
C PRO A 146 2.95 -11.89 -0.43
N ASP A 147 1.92 -11.07 -0.75
CA ASP A 147 0.59 -11.12 -0.14
C ASP A 147 -0.35 -12.08 -0.87
N LYS A 148 -0.73 -13.18 -0.19
CA LYS A 148 -1.66 -14.19 -0.71
C LYS A 148 -3.09 -13.68 -0.90
N ASN A 149 -3.53 -12.73 -0.07
CA ASN A 149 -4.89 -12.20 -0.15
C ASN A 149 -5.04 -11.26 -1.34
N LEU A 150 -4.05 -10.38 -1.56
CA LEU A 150 -4.00 -9.54 -2.77
C LEU A 150 -3.86 -10.42 -4.02
N ALA A 151 -3.03 -11.47 -3.99
CA ALA A 151 -2.91 -12.45 -5.07
C ALA A 151 -4.26 -13.11 -5.39
N SER A 152 -5.01 -13.53 -4.35
CA SER A 152 -6.35 -14.11 -4.50
C SER A 152 -7.33 -13.10 -5.12
N TRP A 153 -7.32 -11.84 -4.70
CA TRP A 153 -8.16 -10.80 -5.27
C TRP A 153 -7.84 -10.54 -6.76
N VAL A 154 -6.57 -10.58 -7.13
CA VAL A 154 -6.14 -10.47 -8.53
C VAL A 154 -6.60 -11.69 -9.33
N GLN A 155 -6.50 -12.91 -8.75
CA GLN A 155 -6.96 -14.14 -9.41
C GLN A 155 -8.46 -14.12 -9.74
N GLU A 156 -9.28 -13.49 -8.90
CA GLU A 156 -10.72 -13.35 -9.13
C GLU A 156 -11.06 -12.51 -10.39
N GLN A 157 -10.09 -11.75 -10.93
CA GLN A 157 -10.28 -10.76 -11.98
C GLN A 157 -9.41 -10.97 -13.23
N THR A 158 -8.60 -12.04 -13.26
CA THR A 158 -7.73 -12.35 -14.40
C THR A 158 -7.91 -13.80 -14.85
N THR A 159 -7.67 -14.06 -16.12
CA THR A 159 -7.63 -15.41 -16.67
C THR A 159 -6.27 -16.08 -16.54
N LYS A 160 -5.25 -15.33 -16.14
CA LYS A 160 -3.90 -15.86 -15.88
C LYS A 160 -3.89 -16.67 -14.60
N LYS A 161 -3.01 -17.65 -14.52
CA LYS A 161 -2.82 -18.45 -13.31
C LYS A 161 -1.93 -17.68 -12.31
N ILE A 162 -2.51 -17.30 -11.18
CA ILE A 162 -1.77 -16.68 -10.08
C ILE A 162 -1.29 -17.76 -9.12
N ILE A 163 0.01 -17.80 -8.88
CA ILE A 163 0.67 -18.64 -7.88
C ILE A 163 0.96 -17.75 -6.69
N PRO A 164 0.20 -17.84 -5.59
CA PRO A 164 0.40 -16.97 -4.44
C PRO A 164 1.65 -17.38 -3.66
N TYR A 165 2.35 -16.38 -3.11
CA TYR A 165 3.27 -16.59 -2.02
C TYR A 165 2.50 -16.68 -0.69
N GLU A 166 3.07 -17.28 0.37
CA GLU A 166 2.35 -17.58 1.61
C GLU A 166 2.25 -16.42 2.60
N GLY A 167 2.77 -15.24 2.25
CA GLY A 167 2.74 -14.05 3.09
C GLY A 167 1.38 -13.35 3.12
N CYS A 168 1.16 -12.50 4.11
CA CYS A 168 -0.04 -11.66 4.21
C CYS A 168 0.20 -10.44 5.10
N CYS A 169 -0.64 -9.42 4.94
CA CYS A 169 -0.68 -8.28 5.86
C CYS A 169 -1.33 -8.68 7.18
N ASN A 170 -0.60 -8.60 8.29
CA ASN A 170 -1.14 -8.96 9.61
C ASN A 170 -2.25 -8.00 10.10
N ILE A 171 -2.35 -6.81 9.55
CA ILE A 171 -3.42 -5.85 9.87
C ILE A 171 -4.73 -6.28 9.19
N HIS A 172 -4.69 -6.51 7.88
CA HIS A 172 -5.89 -6.86 7.10
C HIS A 172 -6.29 -8.34 7.26
N ASP A 173 -5.31 -9.26 7.34
CA ASP A 173 -5.59 -10.70 7.44
C ASP A 173 -6.23 -11.11 8.77
N ARG A 174 -6.08 -10.33 9.85
CA ARG A 174 -6.71 -10.65 11.13
C ARG A 174 -8.18 -10.25 11.23
N VAL A 175 -8.65 -9.36 10.36
CA VAL A 175 -10.08 -8.99 10.31
C VAL A 175 -10.89 -10.22 9.87
N LYS A 176 -12.01 -10.48 10.55
CA LYS A 176 -12.87 -11.63 10.31
C LYS A 176 -14.28 -11.18 9.91
N PRO A 177 -15.06 -12.04 9.23
CA PRO A 177 -16.47 -11.76 8.94
C PRO A 177 -17.30 -11.42 10.18
N GLU A 178 -16.98 -12.05 11.33
CA GLU A 178 -17.66 -11.83 12.61
C GLU A 178 -17.47 -10.39 13.10
N ASP A 179 -16.27 -9.81 12.90
CA ASP A 179 -15.98 -8.41 13.28
C ASP A 179 -16.85 -7.43 12.47
N LEU A 180 -17.08 -7.72 11.19
CA LEU A 180 -17.97 -6.93 10.33
C LEU A 180 -19.41 -7.05 10.77
N GLN A 181 -19.85 -8.28 11.06
CA GLN A 181 -21.22 -8.54 11.52
C GLN A 181 -21.50 -7.83 12.86
N GLU A 182 -20.57 -7.92 13.82
CA GLU A 182 -20.69 -7.20 15.09
C GLU A 182 -20.81 -5.68 14.88
N ALA A 183 -20.02 -5.13 13.95
CA ALA A 183 -20.10 -3.71 13.61
C ALA A 183 -21.46 -3.33 13.02
N LEU A 184 -22.02 -4.15 12.13
CA LEU A 184 -23.35 -3.96 11.54
C LEU A 184 -24.46 -4.08 12.59
N ASP A 185 -24.39 -5.08 13.47
CA ASP A 185 -25.38 -5.31 14.51
C ASP A 185 -25.42 -4.12 15.50
N LYS A 186 -24.26 -3.55 15.80
CA LYS A 186 -24.12 -2.43 16.75
C LYS A 186 -24.55 -1.08 16.16
N ASN A 187 -24.28 -0.84 14.88
CA ASN A 187 -24.41 0.50 14.29
C ASN A 187 -25.50 0.58 13.20
N GLY A 188 -26.15 -0.53 12.86
CA GLY A 188 -27.11 -0.65 11.79
C GLY A 188 -26.46 -0.84 10.40
N PRO A 189 -27.23 -0.80 9.32
CA PRO A 189 -26.73 -0.99 7.96
C PRO A 189 -25.66 0.04 7.58
N MET A 190 -24.59 -0.44 6.94
CA MET A 190 -23.48 0.37 6.45
C MET A 190 -23.01 -0.16 5.11
N LYS A 191 -22.43 0.69 4.26
CA LYS A 191 -21.66 0.27 3.09
C LYS A 191 -20.28 -0.17 3.53
N ILE A 192 -19.87 -1.36 3.14
CA ILE A 192 -18.58 -1.97 3.53
C ILE A 192 -17.57 -1.74 2.41
N LEU A 193 -16.49 -1.02 2.72
CA LEU A 193 -15.40 -0.73 1.79
C LEU A 193 -14.13 -1.39 2.32
N ALA A 194 -13.58 -2.36 1.60
CA ALA A 194 -12.46 -3.19 2.07
C ALA A 194 -11.20 -3.06 1.22
N HIS A 195 -10.05 -3.20 1.86
CA HIS A 195 -8.79 -3.31 1.15
C HIS A 195 -8.58 -4.74 0.58
N PRO A 196 -7.97 -4.91 -0.60
CA PRO A 196 -7.78 -6.24 -1.22
C PRO A 196 -6.86 -7.19 -0.43
N GLU A 197 -6.06 -6.69 0.52
CA GLU A 197 -5.29 -7.50 1.48
C GLU A 197 -6.17 -8.18 2.55
N CYS A 198 -7.46 -7.85 2.63
CA CYS A 198 -8.41 -8.58 3.48
C CYS A 198 -8.65 -9.98 2.93
N ARG A 199 -8.94 -10.93 3.83
CA ARG A 199 -9.29 -12.32 3.45
C ARG A 199 -10.46 -12.36 2.47
N PRO A 200 -10.52 -13.37 1.59
CA PRO A 200 -11.66 -13.56 0.67
C PRO A 200 -13.02 -13.53 1.38
N SER A 201 -13.13 -14.14 2.57
CA SER A 201 -14.36 -14.15 3.38
C SER A 201 -14.80 -12.75 3.84
N VAL A 202 -13.89 -11.83 4.05
CA VAL A 202 -14.18 -10.42 4.39
C VAL A 202 -14.53 -9.63 3.13
N ARG A 203 -13.74 -9.83 2.05
CA ARG A 203 -14.02 -9.16 0.77
C ARG A 203 -15.39 -9.53 0.18
N SER A 204 -15.85 -10.78 0.39
CA SER A 204 -17.18 -11.21 -0.08
C SER A 204 -18.36 -10.51 0.60
N MET A 205 -18.13 -9.85 1.75
CA MET A 205 -19.13 -9.03 2.43
C MET A 205 -19.06 -7.55 2.01
N ALA A 206 -18.02 -7.14 1.28
CA ALA A 206 -17.79 -5.74 0.94
C ALA A 206 -18.63 -5.31 -0.29
N ASP A 207 -19.17 -4.10 -0.24
CA ASP A 207 -19.82 -3.43 -1.37
C ASP A 207 -18.76 -2.91 -2.37
N PHE A 208 -17.54 -2.64 -1.89
CA PHE A 208 -16.42 -2.22 -2.71
C PHE A 208 -15.10 -2.80 -2.16
N VAL A 209 -14.24 -3.24 -3.07
CA VAL A 209 -12.87 -3.68 -2.75
C VAL A 209 -11.88 -2.91 -3.62
N GLY A 210 -10.93 -2.23 -2.99
CA GLY A 210 -9.92 -1.45 -3.71
C GLY A 210 -8.81 -0.92 -2.82
N SER A 211 -7.82 -0.28 -3.45
CA SER A 211 -6.70 0.36 -2.75
C SER A 211 -7.17 1.45 -1.79
N THR A 212 -6.29 1.93 -0.93
CA THR A 212 -6.58 3.04 0.00
C THR A 212 -7.14 4.27 -0.72
N ALA A 213 -6.54 4.68 -1.84
CA ALA A 213 -7.05 5.77 -2.67
C ALA A 213 -8.41 5.41 -3.31
N GLY A 214 -8.58 4.14 -3.72
CA GLY A 214 -9.86 3.63 -4.24
C GLY A 214 -10.98 3.69 -3.21
N ILE A 215 -10.71 3.34 -1.95
CA ILE A 215 -11.67 3.45 -0.83
C ILE A 215 -12.07 4.91 -0.62
N LEU A 216 -11.10 5.84 -0.57
CA LEU A 216 -11.39 7.27 -0.45
C LEU A 216 -12.30 7.76 -1.57
N LYS A 217 -12.02 7.37 -2.81
CA LYS A 217 -12.87 7.72 -3.95
C LYS A 217 -14.26 7.12 -3.84
N ALA A 218 -14.36 5.85 -3.44
CA ALA A 218 -15.64 5.14 -3.32
C ALA A 218 -16.58 5.78 -2.29
N ILE A 219 -16.07 6.39 -1.23
CA ILE A 219 -16.90 7.16 -0.27
C ILE A 219 -17.61 8.33 -0.97
N GLY A 220 -16.95 9.00 -1.90
CA GLY A 220 -17.57 10.08 -2.68
C GLY A 220 -18.51 9.62 -3.79
N ASP A 221 -18.31 8.40 -4.31
CA ASP A 221 -19.07 7.86 -5.43
C ASP A 221 -20.30 7.02 -4.99
N ILE A 222 -20.25 6.39 -3.81
CA ILE A 222 -21.31 5.54 -3.26
C ILE A 222 -22.13 6.37 -2.26
N ASP A 223 -23.41 6.57 -2.57
CA ASP A 223 -24.32 7.28 -1.66
C ASP A 223 -24.73 6.35 -0.50
N ALA A 224 -24.33 6.74 0.73
CA ALA A 224 -24.70 6.02 1.95
C ALA A 224 -24.60 6.93 3.18
N GLU A 225 -25.45 6.69 4.17
CA GLU A 225 -25.41 7.43 5.44
C GLU A 225 -24.21 7.02 6.32
N LYS A 226 -23.77 5.75 6.18
CA LYS A 226 -22.71 5.17 7.01
C LYS A 226 -21.83 4.23 6.18
N TYR A 227 -20.53 4.26 6.48
CA TYR A 227 -19.54 3.37 5.89
C TYR A 227 -18.79 2.59 6.96
N LEU A 228 -18.54 1.31 6.70
CA LEU A 228 -17.60 0.49 7.45
C LEU A 228 -16.32 0.37 6.62
N ILE A 229 -15.27 1.04 7.05
CA ILE A 229 -13.99 1.07 6.34
C ILE A 229 -13.08 -0.03 6.91
N VAL A 230 -12.79 -1.02 6.07
CA VAL A 230 -12.00 -2.20 6.46
C VAL A 230 -10.59 -2.08 5.91
N THR A 231 -9.81 -1.22 6.56
CA THR A 231 -8.38 -1.00 6.32
C THR A 231 -7.71 -0.41 7.56
N GLU A 232 -6.48 0.08 7.45
CA GLU A 232 -5.75 0.70 8.55
C GLU A 232 -6.38 2.03 8.95
N LYS A 233 -6.46 2.27 10.27
CA LYS A 233 -7.24 3.39 10.86
C LYS A 233 -6.75 4.80 10.48
N GLY A 234 -5.49 4.96 10.08
CA GLY A 234 -4.92 6.27 9.75
C GLY A 234 -5.63 6.97 8.58
N ILE A 235 -6.30 6.20 7.71
CA ILE A 235 -7.14 6.76 6.63
C ILE A 235 -8.29 7.63 7.16
N ALA A 236 -8.75 7.39 8.40
CA ALA A 236 -9.89 8.11 8.98
C ALA A 236 -9.65 9.62 9.06
N HIS A 237 -8.40 10.05 9.26
CA HIS A 237 -8.05 11.47 9.26
C HIS A 237 -8.35 12.13 7.91
N GLU A 238 -7.90 11.51 6.83
CA GLU A 238 -8.11 12.01 5.48
C GLU A 238 -9.60 11.93 5.06
N ILE A 239 -10.32 10.90 5.49
CA ILE A 239 -11.78 10.80 5.28
C ILE A 239 -12.47 12.01 5.93
N GLY A 240 -12.18 12.29 7.22
CA GLY A 240 -12.77 13.40 7.93
C GLY A 240 -12.40 14.81 7.41
N LYS A 241 -11.33 14.91 6.59
CA LYS A 241 -10.98 16.17 5.90
C LYS A 241 -11.75 16.38 4.60
N ARG A 242 -12.13 15.28 3.93
CA ARG A 242 -12.75 15.34 2.58
C ARG A 242 -14.28 15.29 2.64
N TYR A 243 -14.82 14.63 3.66
CA TYR A 243 -16.23 14.31 3.82
C TYR A 243 -16.72 14.65 5.23
#